data_3282ed613060fcc7e3b485f6bac6516d
#
_entry.id   3282ed613060fcc7e3b485f6bac6516d
#
_cell.length_a   1.000
_cell.length_b   1.000
_cell.length_c   1.000
_cell.angle_alpha   90.00
_cell.angle_beta   90.00
_cell.angle_gamma   90.00
#
_symmetry.space_group_name_H-M   'P 1'
#
loop_
_entity.id
_entity.type
_entity.pdbx_description
1 polymer ?
#
loop_
_entity_poly.entity_id
_entity_poly.type
_entity_poly.pdbx_seq_one_letter_code
_entity_poly.pdbx_strand_id
1 'polypeptide(L)'
;MKKIFTLVGLTVLLSFSKAQIVINEIYGGNANSGAVLKNNYIVLKNIGSTLVSLTGASIQYAPAIGPFTEYHTLPDLTLGPEETYLIQESVIEGGVESLPAPDFIATTITNFDGTPNKSSGLKISSVSGKIALAGNIVQVTGPSASNVLDFVGYGSNADQFKGDGPAPSPTATTAIKRTLVGSNDNMTDFSLEGSVKSNFVQNPFIKDSKVIFGTEVKDVKVYDTLRQVVKKSPTKLASSLDIAELPKGTYIVTGTINNIPISQKIIKD
;
A
#
# COMPACT_ATOMS: atom_id res chain seq x y z
N MET A 1 -63.44 6.69 25.29
CA MET A 1 -62.50 6.76 24.13
C MET A 1 -61.09 6.76 24.67
N LYS A 2 -60.38 5.62 24.55
CA LYS A 2 -58.95 5.48 24.97
C LYS A 2 -58.03 5.84 23.79
N LYS A 3 -57.24 6.88 23.92
CA LYS A 3 -56.23 7.27 22.93
C LYS A 3 -54.98 6.38 23.12
N ILE A 4 -54.69 5.53 22.12
CA ILE A 4 -53.48 4.72 22.05
C ILE A 4 -52.40 5.63 21.44
N PHE A 5 -51.38 5.96 22.21
CA PHE A 5 -50.16 6.60 21.71
C PHE A 5 -49.22 5.51 21.23
N THR A 6 -49.04 5.40 19.90
CA THR A 6 -48.03 4.53 19.31
C THR A 6 -46.66 5.26 19.35
N LEU A 7 -45.79 4.80 20.22
CA LEU A 7 -44.40 5.26 20.28
C LEU A 7 -43.62 4.60 19.14
N VAL A 8 -43.34 5.36 18.08
CA VAL A 8 -42.44 4.92 17.00
C VAL A 8 -41.01 5.09 17.51
N GLY A 9 -40.40 4.00 17.90
CA GLY A 9 -38.97 3.98 18.25
C GLY A 9 -38.11 4.13 17.01
N LEU A 10 -37.43 5.29 16.86
CA LEU A 10 -36.41 5.52 15.87
C LEU A 10 -35.16 4.77 16.30
N THR A 11 -34.94 3.57 15.78
CA THR A 11 -33.64 2.85 15.91
C THR A 11 -32.63 3.51 15.01
N VAL A 12 -31.72 4.34 15.58
CA VAL A 12 -30.55 4.82 14.92
C VAL A 12 -29.56 3.65 14.81
N LEU A 13 -29.47 3.06 13.63
CA LEU A 13 -28.40 2.13 13.30
C LEU A 13 -27.09 2.92 13.24
N LEU A 14 -26.31 2.88 14.32
CA LEU A 14 -24.92 3.34 14.31
C LEU A 14 -24.11 2.40 13.41
N SER A 15 -24.01 2.75 12.14
CA SER A 15 -23.05 2.11 11.24
C SER A 15 -21.65 2.49 11.71
N PHE A 16 -20.95 1.58 12.37
CA PHE A 16 -19.52 1.72 12.59
C PHE A 16 -18.85 1.66 11.21
N SER A 17 -18.51 2.81 10.67
CA SER A 17 -17.69 2.90 9.47
C SER A 17 -16.33 2.30 9.82
N LYS A 18 -16.04 1.10 9.31
CA LYS A 18 -14.70 0.55 9.35
C LYS A 18 -13.80 1.50 8.55
N ALA A 19 -12.55 1.67 8.98
CA ALA A 19 -11.57 2.42 8.21
C ALA A 19 -11.55 1.87 6.77
N GLN A 20 -11.81 2.74 5.80
CA GLN A 20 -11.85 2.35 4.40
C GLN A 20 -10.45 2.39 3.79
N ILE A 21 -9.55 3.26 4.29
CA ILE A 21 -8.15 3.28 3.90
C ILE A 21 -7.34 2.53 4.95
N VAL A 22 -6.61 1.52 4.49
CA VAL A 22 -5.80 0.63 5.34
C VAL A 22 -4.37 0.57 4.86
N ILE A 23 -3.46 0.15 5.74
CA ILE A 23 -2.11 -0.27 5.39
C ILE A 23 -2.23 -1.61 4.67
N ASN A 24 -1.91 -1.61 3.37
CA ASN A 24 -2.05 -2.79 2.51
C ASN A 24 -0.74 -3.57 2.38
N GLU A 25 0.40 -2.87 2.34
CA GLU A 25 1.69 -3.52 2.15
C GLU A 25 2.78 -2.76 2.89
N ILE A 26 3.74 -3.50 3.45
CA ILE A 26 4.90 -2.96 4.15
C ILE A 26 6.15 -3.72 3.67
N TYR A 27 7.16 -2.97 3.26
CA TYR A 27 8.49 -3.49 2.96
C TYR A 27 9.52 -2.79 3.83
N GLY A 28 10.21 -3.58 4.64
CA GLY A 28 11.36 -3.14 5.42
C GLY A 28 12.59 -3.92 4.95
N GLY A 29 13.48 -3.26 4.25
CA GLY A 29 14.75 -3.87 3.83
C GLY A 29 15.86 -3.62 4.83
N ASN A 30 16.87 -4.48 4.79
CA ASN A 30 18.09 -4.33 5.57
C ASN A 30 19.32 -4.36 4.65
N ALA A 31 20.22 -3.40 4.81
CA ALA A 31 21.45 -3.25 4.05
C ALA A 31 22.30 -4.53 3.96
N ASN A 32 22.29 -5.35 5.01
CA ASN A 32 23.12 -6.55 5.11
C ASN A 32 22.47 -7.83 4.54
N SER A 33 21.26 -7.75 3.99
CA SER A 33 20.46 -8.93 3.65
C SER A 33 20.22 -9.13 2.15
N GLY A 34 20.88 -8.34 1.28
CA GLY A 34 20.64 -8.42 -0.17
C GLY A 34 19.27 -7.86 -0.56
N ALA A 35 18.92 -6.70 0.00
CA ALA A 35 17.69 -6.01 -0.34
C ALA A 35 17.59 -5.76 -1.85
N VAL A 36 16.46 -6.13 -2.44
CA VAL A 36 16.21 -5.92 -3.86
C VAL A 36 15.93 -4.43 -4.12
N LEU A 37 15.13 -3.80 -3.29
CA LEU A 37 14.70 -2.41 -3.46
C LEU A 37 15.61 -1.43 -2.74
N LYS A 38 15.77 -0.25 -3.35
CA LYS A 38 16.56 0.87 -2.79
C LYS A 38 15.90 1.57 -1.62
N ASN A 39 14.60 1.39 -1.44
CA ASN A 39 13.83 2.11 -0.43
C ASN A 39 12.89 1.20 0.33
N ASN A 40 12.70 1.48 1.60
CA ASN A 40 11.55 1.03 2.35
C ASN A 40 10.29 1.67 1.77
N TYR A 41 9.14 1.02 1.93
CA TYR A 41 7.88 1.57 1.47
C TYR A 41 6.67 1.06 2.26
N ILE A 42 5.60 1.84 2.16
CA ILE A 42 4.26 1.49 2.64
C ILE A 42 3.27 1.72 1.49
N VAL A 43 2.34 0.80 1.32
CA VAL A 43 1.20 0.98 0.41
C VAL A 43 -0.06 1.12 1.24
N LEU A 44 -0.78 2.22 1.05
CA LEU A 44 -2.14 2.37 1.52
C LEU A 44 -3.11 1.89 0.44
N LYS A 45 -4.31 1.45 0.84
CA LYS A 45 -5.36 1.03 -0.09
C LYS A 45 -6.74 1.41 0.44
N ASN A 46 -7.60 1.90 -0.44
CA ASN A 46 -9.02 2.01 -0.15
C ASN A 46 -9.70 0.67 -0.40
N ILE A 47 -10.12 0.00 0.66
CA ILE A 47 -10.83 -1.29 0.63
C ILE A 47 -12.35 -1.13 0.62
N GLY A 48 -12.84 0.11 0.64
CA GLY A 48 -14.26 0.44 0.58
C GLY A 48 -14.77 0.50 -0.86
N SER A 49 -16.07 0.68 -1.00
CA SER A 49 -16.77 0.81 -2.28
C SER A 49 -17.02 2.27 -2.70
N THR A 50 -16.56 3.23 -1.91
CA THR A 50 -16.75 4.66 -2.15
C THR A 50 -15.41 5.39 -2.12
N LEU A 51 -15.41 6.59 -2.69
CA LEU A 51 -14.29 7.51 -2.64
C LEU A 51 -14.07 8.00 -1.20
N VAL A 52 -12.81 7.97 -0.74
CA VAL A 52 -12.43 8.39 0.63
C VAL A 52 -11.28 9.36 0.58
N SER A 53 -11.40 10.45 1.36
CA SER A 53 -10.33 11.43 1.54
C SER A 53 -9.72 11.33 2.93
N LEU A 54 -8.40 11.50 3.00
CA LEU A 54 -7.64 11.70 4.24
C LEU A 54 -7.06 13.11 4.25
N THR A 55 -7.28 13.82 5.34
CA THR A 55 -6.75 15.17 5.59
C THR A 55 -6.08 15.19 6.95
N GLY A 56 -4.86 15.71 7.03
CA GLY A 56 -4.09 15.81 8.28
C GLY A 56 -3.64 14.47 8.87
N ALA A 57 -3.69 13.39 8.09
CA ALA A 57 -3.28 12.07 8.51
C ALA A 57 -1.75 11.94 8.61
N SER A 58 -1.28 10.93 9.35
CA SER A 58 0.14 10.62 9.51
C SER A 58 0.39 9.12 9.44
N ILE A 59 1.60 8.76 9.00
CA ILE A 59 2.18 7.44 9.23
C ILE A 59 3.10 7.56 10.44
N GLN A 60 2.91 6.68 11.41
CA GLN A 60 3.71 6.61 12.63
C GLN A 60 4.42 5.28 12.72
N TYR A 61 5.65 5.28 13.20
CA TYR A 61 6.49 4.09 13.35
C TYR A 61 6.97 3.91 14.78
N ALA A 62 7.01 2.64 15.20
CA ALA A 62 7.62 2.21 16.43
C ALA A 62 8.51 0.99 16.23
N PRO A 63 9.60 0.82 17.00
CA PRO A 63 10.29 -0.45 17.10
C PRO A 63 9.35 -1.55 17.62
N ALA A 64 9.80 -2.79 17.60
CA ALA A 64 9.02 -3.94 18.04
C ALA A 64 8.48 -3.79 19.47
N ILE A 65 9.27 -3.20 20.34
CA ILE A 65 8.95 -3.00 21.77
C ILE A 65 9.01 -1.51 22.10
N GLY A 66 8.05 -1.03 22.85
CA GLY A 66 7.99 0.35 23.33
C GLY A 66 7.06 1.27 22.52
N PRO A 67 7.06 2.58 22.83
CA PRO A 67 6.13 3.54 22.22
C PRO A 67 6.49 3.85 20.76
N PHE A 68 5.56 4.50 20.05
CA PHE A 68 5.83 5.12 18.76
C PHE A 68 6.88 6.23 18.92
N THR A 69 7.90 6.23 18.07
CA THR A 69 9.06 7.11 18.21
C THR A 69 9.07 8.25 17.22
N GLU A 70 8.54 8.01 16.03
CA GLU A 70 8.63 8.95 14.91
C GLU A 70 7.44 8.86 13.96
N TYR A 71 7.23 9.92 13.20
CA TYR A 71 6.16 9.99 12.21
C TYR A 71 6.51 10.94 11.06
N HIS A 72 5.75 10.85 9.99
CA HIS A 72 5.59 11.92 9.01
C HIS A 72 4.10 12.17 8.72
N THR A 73 3.79 13.39 8.29
CA THR A 73 2.47 13.74 7.81
C THR A 73 2.27 13.26 6.38
N LEU A 74 1.05 12.87 6.04
CA LEU A 74 0.63 12.65 4.67
C LEU A 74 0.10 13.96 4.08
N PRO A 75 0.28 14.20 2.77
CA PRO A 75 -0.49 15.23 2.07
C PRO A 75 -1.97 14.87 2.11
N ASP A 76 -2.84 15.84 1.85
CA ASP A 76 -4.25 15.55 1.62
C ASP A 76 -4.36 14.65 0.39
N LEU A 77 -5.04 13.53 0.54
CA LEU A 77 -5.18 12.54 -0.52
C LEU A 77 -6.62 12.01 -0.59
N THR A 78 -7.00 11.57 -1.76
CA THR A 78 -8.30 10.96 -2.02
C THR A 78 -8.11 9.71 -2.84
N LEU A 79 -8.65 8.58 -2.38
CA LEU A 79 -8.57 7.30 -3.05
C LEU A 79 -9.95 6.79 -3.45
N GLY A 80 -10.09 6.38 -4.70
CA GLY A 80 -11.24 5.63 -5.18
C GLY A 80 -11.25 4.19 -4.66
N PRO A 81 -12.34 3.43 -4.88
CA PRO A 81 -12.41 2.02 -4.52
C PRO A 81 -11.25 1.22 -5.12
N GLU A 82 -10.62 0.36 -4.31
CA GLU A 82 -9.47 -0.48 -4.69
C GLU A 82 -8.20 0.29 -5.09
N GLU A 83 -8.21 1.62 -5.07
CA GLU A 83 -7.04 2.44 -5.37
C GLU A 83 -5.98 2.33 -4.27
N THR A 84 -4.73 2.34 -4.70
CA THR A 84 -3.55 2.24 -3.84
C THR A 84 -2.74 3.53 -3.85
N TYR A 85 -1.99 3.77 -2.79
CA TYR A 85 -1.11 4.94 -2.62
C TYR A 85 0.25 4.48 -2.11
N LEU A 86 1.28 4.58 -2.95
CA LEU A 86 2.63 4.14 -2.64
C LEU A 86 3.42 5.26 -1.96
N ILE A 87 3.87 5.00 -0.74
CA ILE A 87 4.71 5.89 0.05
C ILE A 87 6.13 5.37 0.03
N GLN A 88 7.05 6.15 -0.53
CA GLN A 88 8.48 5.87 -0.44
C GLN A 88 9.03 6.36 0.89
N GLU A 89 9.69 5.44 1.57
CA GLU A 89 10.34 5.66 2.85
C GLU A 89 11.86 5.65 2.72
N SER A 90 12.58 5.48 3.82
CA SER A 90 14.04 5.63 3.88
C SER A 90 14.80 4.75 2.90
N VAL A 91 15.96 5.23 2.48
CA VAL A 91 16.90 4.48 1.63
C VAL A 91 17.43 3.25 2.35
N ILE A 92 17.58 2.16 1.61
CA ILE A 92 18.23 0.91 2.02
C ILE A 92 19.58 0.85 1.32
N GLU A 93 20.66 0.88 2.08
CA GLU A 93 21.99 0.72 1.52
C GLU A 93 22.14 -0.66 0.86
N GLY A 94 22.73 -0.69 -0.34
CA GLY A 94 22.93 -1.94 -1.10
C GLY A 94 21.70 -2.41 -1.89
N GLY A 95 20.57 -1.74 -1.81
CA GLY A 95 19.43 -2.00 -2.68
C GLY A 95 19.75 -1.65 -4.14
N VAL A 96 19.29 -2.47 -5.07
CA VAL A 96 19.66 -2.35 -6.50
C VAL A 96 18.53 -1.80 -7.37
N GLU A 97 17.26 -2.09 -7.05
CA GLU A 97 16.11 -1.69 -7.84
C GLU A 97 15.42 -0.47 -7.24
N SER A 98 15.04 0.49 -8.07
CA SER A 98 14.23 1.62 -7.64
C SER A 98 12.77 1.17 -7.48
N LEU A 99 12.05 1.80 -6.55
CA LEU A 99 10.59 1.69 -6.52
C LEU A 99 9.99 2.18 -7.84
N PRO A 100 8.82 1.67 -8.23
CA PRO A 100 8.00 2.39 -9.21
C PRO A 100 7.75 3.82 -8.73
N ALA A 101 7.31 4.70 -9.63
CA ALA A 101 7.05 6.09 -9.26
C ALA A 101 6.14 6.15 -8.01
N PRO A 102 6.63 6.61 -6.86
CA PRO A 102 5.81 6.71 -5.66
C PRO A 102 4.81 7.87 -5.78
N ASP A 103 3.66 7.71 -5.15
CA ASP A 103 2.65 8.78 -5.05
C ASP A 103 3.11 9.85 -4.05
N PHE A 104 3.90 9.44 -3.05
CA PHE A 104 4.49 10.34 -2.06
C PHE A 104 5.88 9.86 -1.64
N ILE A 105 6.80 10.82 -1.47
CA ILE A 105 8.15 10.59 -0.94
C ILE A 105 8.22 11.28 0.44
N ALA A 106 8.40 10.49 1.49
CA ALA A 106 8.57 11.03 2.83
C ALA A 106 9.96 11.66 2.97
N THR A 107 10.01 12.99 3.03
CA THR A 107 11.27 13.75 3.09
C THR A 107 11.57 14.31 4.48
N THR A 108 10.57 14.37 5.36
CA THR A 108 10.69 14.96 6.69
C THR A 108 10.09 14.04 7.74
N ILE A 109 10.91 13.61 8.69
CA ILE A 109 10.48 12.79 9.82
C ILE A 109 10.55 13.63 11.09
N THR A 110 9.57 13.46 11.95
CA THR A 110 9.49 14.11 13.25
C THR A 110 9.54 13.09 14.38
N ASN A 111 10.42 13.31 15.36
CA ASN A 111 10.46 12.49 16.56
C ASN A 111 9.45 13.00 17.58
N PHE A 112 8.75 12.10 18.26
CA PHE A 112 7.77 12.46 19.28
C PHE A 112 8.40 13.08 20.55
N ASP A 113 9.66 12.81 20.80
CA ASP A 113 10.41 13.42 21.91
C ASP A 113 10.92 14.84 21.62
N GLY A 114 10.63 15.37 20.42
CA GLY A 114 11.05 16.70 19.98
C GLY A 114 12.52 16.81 19.57
N THR A 115 13.29 15.72 19.57
CA THR A 115 14.67 15.74 19.07
C THR A 115 14.71 15.89 17.55
N PRO A 116 15.70 16.60 16.98
CA PRO A 116 15.83 16.75 15.55
C PRO A 116 16.01 15.40 14.84
N ASN A 117 15.22 15.15 13.80
CA ASN A 117 15.39 13.99 12.91
C ASN A 117 15.82 14.48 11.52
N LYS A 118 16.92 13.92 11.00
CA LYS A 118 17.47 14.25 9.68
C LYS A 118 17.22 13.15 8.66
N SER A 119 16.40 12.16 8.99
CA SER A 119 16.10 11.05 8.09
C SER A 119 15.12 11.50 7.00
N SER A 120 15.29 10.98 5.79
CA SER A 120 14.28 11.00 4.74
C SER A 120 13.58 9.67 4.77
N GLY A 121 12.31 9.67 5.22
CA GLY A 121 11.50 8.46 5.37
C GLY A 121 11.80 7.66 6.64
N LEU A 122 10.82 6.85 7.03
CA LEU A 122 10.89 5.96 8.19
C LEU A 122 11.84 4.80 7.91
N LYS A 123 12.68 4.46 8.90
CA LYS A 123 13.58 3.30 8.85
C LYS A 123 12.84 2.04 9.28
N ILE A 124 12.06 1.47 8.38
CA ILE A 124 11.24 0.30 8.64
C ILE A 124 12.13 -0.93 8.84
N SER A 125 12.00 -1.58 10.00
CA SER A 125 12.74 -2.80 10.30
C SER A 125 12.31 -3.96 9.39
N SER A 126 13.28 -4.76 8.92
CA SER A 126 13.03 -6.00 8.19
C SER A 126 12.66 -7.18 9.10
N VAL A 127 12.64 -7.01 10.39
CA VAL A 127 12.43 -8.11 11.35
C VAL A 127 11.12 -7.95 12.11
N SER A 128 10.94 -6.81 12.77
CA SER A 128 9.80 -6.61 13.65
C SER A 128 9.60 -5.12 13.94
N GLY A 129 8.36 -4.67 14.04
CA GLY A 129 8.02 -3.28 14.29
C GLY A 129 6.51 -3.04 14.31
N LYS A 130 6.14 -1.77 14.43
CA LYS A 130 4.74 -1.34 14.43
C LYS A 130 4.58 -0.13 13.53
N ILE A 131 3.54 -0.13 12.72
CA ILE A 131 3.16 0.99 11.87
C ILE A 131 1.69 1.31 12.12
N ALA A 132 1.39 2.58 12.29
CA ALA A 132 0.03 3.08 12.38
C ALA A 132 -0.26 4.12 11.30
N LEU A 133 -1.39 3.98 10.64
CA LEU A 133 -2.04 5.07 9.92
C LEU A 133 -2.94 5.78 10.92
N ALA A 134 -2.65 7.03 11.23
CA ALA A 134 -3.40 7.84 12.18
C ALA A 134 -4.10 9.02 11.49
N GLY A 135 -5.27 9.41 11.99
CA GLY A 135 -6.04 10.54 11.47
C GLY A 135 -5.47 11.91 11.85
N ASN A 136 -4.38 11.96 12.61
CA ASN A 136 -3.70 13.18 13.02
C ASN A 136 -2.25 12.87 13.45
N ILE A 137 -1.52 13.86 13.97
CA ILE A 137 -0.13 13.75 14.41
C ILE A 137 0.03 13.41 15.90
N VAL A 138 -1.07 13.17 16.63
CA VAL A 138 -0.98 12.78 18.04
C VAL A 138 -0.39 11.37 18.12
N GLN A 139 0.58 11.19 19.00
CA GLN A 139 1.27 9.91 19.17
C GLN A 139 0.28 8.78 19.49
N VAL A 140 0.33 7.73 18.68
CA VAL A 140 -0.47 6.51 18.88
C VAL A 140 0.04 5.76 20.09
N THR A 141 -0.87 5.35 20.97
CA THR A 141 -0.54 4.59 22.20
C THR A 141 -0.81 3.10 22.06
N GLY A 142 -1.47 2.68 20.99
CA GLY A 142 -1.76 1.27 20.71
C GLY A 142 -2.84 1.11 19.65
N PRO A 143 -3.18 -0.12 19.28
CA PRO A 143 -4.11 -0.41 18.17
C PRO A 143 -5.55 0.09 18.40
N SER A 144 -5.94 0.34 19.64
CA SER A 144 -7.26 0.84 20.02
C SER A 144 -7.31 2.34 20.31
N ALA A 145 -6.21 3.09 20.05
CA ALA A 145 -6.23 4.54 20.24
C ALA A 145 -7.23 5.21 19.28
N SER A 146 -7.89 6.25 19.75
CA SER A 146 -9.02 6.88 19.04
C SER A 146 -8.65 7.53 17.71
N ASN A 147 -7.39 7.87 17.52
CA ASN A 147 -6.85 8.45 16.29
C ASN A 147 -6.32 7.40 15.29
N VAL A 148 -6.34 6.12 15.62
CA VAL A 148 -5.89 5.05 14.73
C VAL A 148 -6.94 4.74 13.67
N LEU A 149 -6.56 4.89 12.40
CA LEU A 149 -7.33 4.46 11.25
C LEU A 149 -6.99 3.01 10.89
N ASP A 150 -5.68 2.66 10.88
CA ASP A 150 -5.24 1.28 10.78
C ASP A 150 -3.92 1.06 11.54
N PHE A 151 -3.65 -0.19 11.93
CA PHE A 151 -2.50 -0.55 12.75
C PHE A 151 -1.97 -1.92 12.35
N VAL A 152 -0.66 -2.02 12.17
CA VAL A 152 0.04 -3.26 11.85
C VAL A 152 1.23 -3.43 12.78
N GLY A 153 1.13 -4.39 13.70
CA GLY A 153 2.29 -4.95 14.37
C GLY A 153 2.78 -6.16 13.57
N TYR A 154 4.09 -6.22 13.29
CA TYR A 154 4.66 -7.29 12.47
C TYR A 154 5.95 -7.84 13.08
N GLY A 155 6.23 -9.11 12.76
CA GLY A 155 7.33 -9.87 13.34
C GLY A 155 7.04 -10.36 14.76
N SER A 156 7.60 -11.49 15.13
CA SER A 156 7.29 -12.22 16.38
C SER A 156 7.57 -11.44 17.68
N ASN A 157 8.35 -10.36 17.62
CA ASN A 157 8.71 -9.55 18.79
C ASN A 157 7.85 -8.30 18.95
N ALA A 158 6.89 -8.04 18.07
CA ALA A 158 6.01 -6.88 18.21
C ALA A 158 5.14 -7.01 19.47
N ASP A 159 5.25 -6.02 20.36
CA ASP A 159 4.52 -6.01 21.64
C ASP A 159 3.07 -5.54 21.51
N GLN A 160 2.68 -4.97 20.37
CA GLN A 160 1.32 -4.52 20.06
C GLN A 160 0.96 -4.86 18.62
N PHE A 161 -0.24 -5.37 18.43
CA PHE A 161 -0.84 -5.74 17.14
C PHE A 161 -2.36 -5.76 17.25
N LYS A 162 -3.06 -5.90 16.14
CA LYS A 162 -4.51 -6.18 16.12
C LYS A 162 -4.74 -7.68 16.12
N GLY A 163 -5.75 -8.15 16.86
CA GLY A 163 -6.19 -9.55 16.90
C GLY A 163 -5.27 -10.45 17.73
N ASP A 164 -5.11 -11.70 17.28
CA ASP A 164 -4.48 -12.78 18.03
C ASP A 164 -2.96 -12.82 17.89
N GLY A 165 -2.39 -12.14 16.89
CA GLY A 165 -0.96 -12.12 16.66
C GLY A 165 -0.47 -11.07 15.68
N PRO A 166 0.86 -10.82 15.66
CA PRO A 166 1.46 -9.91 14.69
C PRO A 166 1.46 -10.50 13.28
N ALA A 167 1.49 -9.63 12.28
CA ALA A 167 1.78 -10.01 10.91
C ALA A 167 3.16 -10.69 10.80
N PRO A 168 3.44 -11.47 9.75
CA PRO A 168 4.77 -12.05 9.53
C PRO A 168 5.85 -10.96 9.39
N SER A 169 7.12 -11.34 9.53
CA SER A 169 8.25 -10.43 9.28
C SER A 169 8.46 -10.24 7.78
N PRO A 170 8.64 -9.04 7.26
CA PRO A 170 9.15 -8.85 5.91
C PRO A 170 10.59 -9.42 5.80
N THR A 171 11.08 -9.58 4.59
CA THR A 171 12.47 -10.00 4.33
C THR A 171 13.12 -9.07 3.32
N ALA A 172 14.40 -9.28 3.03
CA ALA A 172 15.10 -8.53 1.99
C ALA A 172 14.43 -8.57 0.61
N THR A 173 13.65 -9.63 0.33
CA THR A 173 13.04 -9.89 -0.98
C THR A 173 11.53 -9.98 -0.95
N THR A 174 10.90 -9.92 0.24
CA THR A 174 9.46 -10.04 0.41
C THR A 174 8.91 -8.92 1.27
N ALA A 175 7.76 -8.41 0.88
CA ALA A 175 6.92 -7.54 1.69
C ALA A 175 5.90 -8.38 2.50
N ILE A 176 5.33 -7.78 3.52
CA ILE A 176 4.06 -8.26 4.08
C ILE A 176 2.93 -7.53 3.40
N LYS A 177 1.93 -8.27 2.94
CA LYS A 177 0.80 -7.74 2.21
C LYS A 177 -0.51 -8.24 2.79
N ARG A 178 -1.47 -7.34 2.88
CA ARG A 178 -2.83 -7.67 3.32
C ARG A 178 -3.54 -8.48 2.25
N THR A 179 -3.84 -9.73 2.55
CA THR A 179 -4.52 -10.69 1.66
C THR A 179 -5.97 -10.93 2.06
N LEU A 180 -6.30 -10.68 3.31
CA LEU A 180 -7.67 -10.71 3.83
C LEU A 180 -8.06 -9.34 4.39
N VAL A 181 -9.34 -9.04 4.32
CA VAL A 181 -9.93 -7.79 4.79
C VAL A 181 -11.04 -8.10 5.78
N GLY A 182 -10.98 -7.43 6.94
CA GLY A 182 -12.09 -7.44 7.89
C GLY A 182 -12.01 -8.46 9.02
N SER A 183 -10.94 -9.28 9.12
CA SER A 183 -10.71 -10.10 10.32
C SER A 183 -10.33 -9.22 11.52
N ASN A 184 -9.69 -8.06 11.27
CA ASN A 184 -9.11 -7.18 12.28
C ASN A 184 -8.03 -7.87 13.12
N ASP A 185 -7.28 -8.78 12.48
CA ASP A 185 -6.20 -9.57 13.07
C ASP A 185 -4.99 -9.54 12.14
N ASN A 186 -3.87 -9.00 12.62
CA ASN A 186 -2.68 -8.83 11.80
C ASN A 186 -2.09 -10.18 11.35
N MET A 187 -2.14 -11.20 12.18
CA MET A 187 -1.63 -12.53 11.84
C MET A 187 -2.41 -13.16 10.68
N THR A 188 -3.72 -12.96 10.65
CA THR A 188 -4.60 -13.54 9.64
C THR A 188 -4.70 -12.68 8.38
N ASP A 189 -4.68 -11.34 8.54
CA ASP A 189 -4.85 -10.41 7.43
C ASP A 189 -3.64 -10.34 6.50
N PHE A 190 -2.43 -10.62 6.99
CA PHE A 190 -1.19 -10.43 6.23
C PHE A 190 -0.48 -11.74 5.90
N SER A 191 0.11 -11.79 4.71
CA SER A 191 1.01 -12.84 4.26
C SER A 191 2.29 -12.27 3.66
N LEU A 192 3.32 -13.12 3.51
CA LEU A 192 4.53 -12.76 2.78
C LEU A 192 4.26 -12.84 1.28
N GLU A 193 4.44 -11.73 0.60
CA GLU A 193 4.44 -11.69 -0.86
C GLU A 193 5.76 -11.10 -1.35
N GLY A 194 6.15 -11.43 -2.59
CA GLY A 194 7.31 -10.78 -3.21
C GLY A 194 7.12 -9.27 -3.15
N SER A 195 8.19 -8.55 -2.76
CA SER A 195 8.18 -7.07 -2.70
C SER A 195 7.54 -6.48 -3.95
N VAL A 196 6.98 -5.27 -3.85
CA VAL A 196 6.40 -4.56 -5.00
C VAL A 196 7.37 -4.66 -6.16
N LYS A 197 7.14 -5.66 -6.98
CA LYS A 197 7.74 -5.69 -8.29
C LYS A 197 7.16 -4.46 -8.96
N SER A 198 8.05 -3.59 -9.43
CA SER A 198 7.67 -2.38 -10.15
C SER A 198 6.37 -2.66 -10.88
N ASN A 199 5.31 -1.92 -10.57
CA ASN A 199 4.07 -2.09 -11.29
C ASN A 199 4.46 -2.19 -12.75
N PHE A 200 4.24 -3.34 -13.34
CA PHE A 200 4.63 -3.70 -14.69
C PHE A 200 4.26 -2.61 -15.71
N VAL A 201 3.13 -1.96 -15.45
CA VAL A 201 2.75 -0.70 -16.05
C VAL A 201 2.80 0.34 -14.94
N GLN A 202 3.63 1.36 -15.08
CA GLN A 202 3.60 2.51 -14.18
C GLN A 202 2.19 3.07 -14.18
N ASN A 203 1.61 3.16 -12.97
CA ASN A 203 0.22 3.50 -12.67
C ASN A 203 -0.33 4.60 -13.58
N PRO A 204 -1.56 4.52 -13.95
CA PRO A 204 -2.24 4.17 -15.20
C PRO A 204 -1.95 5.12 -16.34
N PHE A 205 -0.71 5.47 -16.58
CA PHE A 205 -0.40 6.41 -17.64
C PHE A 205 -0.17 5.71 -18.96
N ILE A 206 -1.27 5.61 -19.69
CA ILE A 206 -1.25 5.75 -21.12
C ILE A 206 -0.93 7.23 -21.40
N LYS A 207 0.32 7.59 -21.33
CA LYS A 207 0.80 8.89 -21.79
C LYS A 207 0.95 8.78 -23.31
N ASP A 208 0.26 9.64 -24.05
CA ASP A 208 0.34 9.71 -25.51
C ASP A 208 0.03 8.36 -26.19
N SER A 209 -0.99 7.63 -25.71
CA SER A 209 -1.40 6.30 -26.22
C SER A 209 -0.34 5.20 -26.08
N LYS A 210 0.62 5.35 -25.19
CA LYS A 210 1.64 4.32 -24.87
C LYS A 210 1.51 3.83 -23.45
N VAL A 211 1.53 2.51 -23.29
CA VAL A 211 1.75 1.86 -21.98
C VAL A 211 3.23 1.90 -21.70
N ILE A 212 3.64 2.55 -20.63
CA ILE A 212 5.04 2.62 -20.17
C ILE A 212 5.28 1.55 -19.14
N PHE A 213 6.32 0.76 -19.30
CA PHE A 213 6.73 -0.25 -18.33
C PHE A 213 7.84 0.31 -17.44
N GLY A 214 7.79 0.01 -16.15
CA GLY A 214 8.83 0.42 -15.19
C GLY A 214 10.17 -0.29 -15.38
N THR A 215 10.20 -1.36 -16.19
CA THR A 215 11.38 -2.15 -16.53
C THR A 215 11.18 -2.80 -17.91
N GLU A 216 12.22 -3.48 -18.41
CA GLU A 216 12.08 -4.28 -19.63
C GLU A 216 11.25 -5.54 -19.38
N VAL A 217 10.27 -5.74 -20.23
CA VAL A 217 9.29 -6.83 -20.16
C VAL A 217 9.37 -7.70 -21.40
N LYS A 218 9.39 -9.02 -21.20
CA LYS A 218 9.35 -10.02 -22.28
C LYS A 218 7.92 -10.40 -22.61
N ASP A 219 7.69 -10.77 -23.87
CA ASP A 219 6.46 -11.40 -24.36
C ASP A 219 5.18 -10.62 -24.02
N VAL A 220 5.24 -9.30 -24.15
CA VAL A 220 4.12 -8.41 -23.82
C VAL A 220 2.93 -8.67 -24.73
N LYS A 221 1.76 -8.88 -24.14
CA LYS A 221 0.46 -9.04 -24.81
C LYS A 221 -0.60 -8.19 -24.12
N VAL A 222 -1.53 -7.69 -24.92
CA VAL A 222 -2.72 -6.98 -24.43
C VAL A 222 -3.96 -7.79 -24.79
N TYR A 223 -4.82 -7.98 -23.80
CA TYR A 223 -6.08 -8.70 -23.94
C TYR A 223 -7.24 -7.73 -23.71
N ASP A 224 -8.32 -7.92 -24.43
CA ASP A 224 -9.60 -7.30 -24.14
C ASP A 224 -10.33 -8.00 -22.97
N THR A 225 -11.54 -7.53 -22.66
CA THR A 225 -12.40 -8.10 -21.61
C THR A 225 -12.92 -9.50 -21.94
N LEU A 226 -12.87 -9.92 -23.22
CA LEU A 226 -13.22 -11.27 -23.69
C LEU A 226 -12.00 -12.22 -23.71
N ARG A 227 -10.86 -11.77 -23.17
CA ARG A 227 -9.57 -12.51 -23.14
C ARG A 227 -8.99 -12.78 -24.54
N GLN A 228 -9.33 -11.99 -25.54
CA GLN A 228 -8.73 -12.05 -26.86
C GLN A 228 -7.47 -11.18 -26.90
N VAL A 229 -6.40 -11.67 -27.55
CA VAL A 229 -5.17 -10.88 -27.72
C VAL A 229 -5.43 -9.83 -28.78
N VAL A 230 -5.46 -8.56 -28.37
CA VAL A 230 -5.70 -7.40 -29.25
C VAL A 230 -4.42 -6.69 -29.65
N LYS A 231 -3.31 -6.91 -28.94
CA LYS A 231 -1.99 -6.35 -29.26
C LYS A 231 -0.87 -7.23 -28.71
N LYS A 232 0.26 -7.25 -29.41
CA LYS A 232 1.52 -7.87 -28.94
C LYS A 232 2.68 -6.91 -29.15
N SER A 233 3.67 -6.95 -28.28
CA SER A 233 4.92 -6.23 -28.52
C SER A 233 5.63 -6.79 -29.77
N PRO A 234 6.13 -5.94 -30.67
CA PRO A 234 6.94 -6.37 -31.79
C PRO A 234 8.35 -6.83 -31.37
N THR A 235 8.80 -6.48 -30.18
CA THR A 235 10.13 -6.80 -29.66
C THR A 235 10.05 -7.85 -28.56
N LYS A 236 11.11 -8.67 -28.41
CA LYS A 236 11.20 -9.65 -27.31
C LYS A 236 11.29 -8.98 -25.94
N LEU A 237 11.87 -7.79 -25.87
CA LEU A 237 11.98 -6.95 -24.69
C LEU A 237 11.35 -5.59 -25.01
N ALA A 238 10.46 -5.12 -24.16
CA ALA A 238 9.76 -3.85 -24.33
C ALA A 238 9.83 -3.02 -23.05
N SER A 239 10.21 -1.75 -23.17
CA SER A 239 10.07 -0.73 -22.13
C SER A 239 8.77 0.06 -22.27
N SER A 240 8.11 -0.03 -23.43
CA SER A 240 6.80 0.55 -23.67
C SER A 240 6.06 -0.20 -24.78
N LEU A 241 4.73 -0.04 -24.83
CA LEU A 241 3.89 -0.57 -25.90
C LEU A 241 2.91 0.49 -26.36
N ASP A 242 2.95 0.79 -27.68
CA ASP A 242 1.97 1.68 -28.30
C ASP A 242 0.61 0.97 -28.42
N ILE A 243 -0.43 1.61 -27.94
CA ILE A 243 -1.82 1.14 -27.98
C ILE A 243 -2.76 2.17 -28.63
N ALA A 244 -2.24 3.12 -29.41
CA ALA A 244 -3.02 4.20 -30.04
C ALA A 244 -4.20 3.64 -30.85
N GLU A 245 -3.99 2.51 -31.54
CA GLU A 245 -5.01 1.87 -32.40
C GLU A 245 -6.13 1.16 -31.62
N LEU A 246 -5.95 0.88 -30.33
CA LEU A 246 -6.98 0.22 -29.55
C LEU A 246 -8.10 1.22 -29.20
N PRO A 247 -9.37 0.80 -29.22
CA PRO A 247 -10.48 1.62 -28.74
C PRO A 247 -10.35 2.02 -27.27
N LYS A 248 -11.10 3.03 -26.83
CA LYS A 248 -11.26 3.32 -25.40
C LYS A 248 -11.87 2.11 -24.70
N GLY A 249 -11.35 1.77 -23.54
CA GLY A 249 -11.85 0.61 -22.81
C GLY A 249 -10.86 0.02 -21.79
N THR A 250 -11.27 -1.08 -21.19
CA THR A 250 -10.47 -1.84 -20.22
C THR A 250 -9.71 -2.95 -20.91
N TYR A 251 -8.43 -3.09 -20.58
CA TYR A 251 -7.53 -4.10 -21.12
C TYR A 251 -6.74 -4.78 -20.02
N ILE A 252 -6.24 -5.98 -20.29
CA ILE A 252 -5.26 -6.68 -19.43
C ILE A 252 -3.96 -6.77 -20.22
N VAL A 253 -2.90 -6.20 -19.67
CA VAL A 253 -1.55 -6.32 -20.22
C VAL A 253 -0.83 -7.42 -19.47
N THR A 254 -0.19 -8.33 -20.19
CA THR A 254 0.62 -9.41 -19.61
C THR A 254 2.03 -9.37 -20.17
N GLY A 255 2.95 -9.98 -19.45
CA GLY A 255 4.34 -10.15 -19.88
C GLY A 255 5.12 -10.98 -18.90
N THR A 256 6.45 -10.98 -19.04
CA THR A 256 7.35 -11.74 -18.18
C THR A 256 8.53 -10.85 -17.77
N ILE A 257 8.77 -10.73 -16.46
CA ILE A 257 9.95 -10.07 -15.89
C ILE A 257 10.74 -11.12 -15.12
N ASN A 258 12.03 -11.27 -15.41
CA ASN A 258 12.91 -12.26 -14.75
C ASN A 258 12.31 -13.69 -14.75
N ASN A 259 11.69 -14.09 -15.86
CA ASN A 259 10.99 -15.37 -16.04
C ASN A 259 9.75 -15.56 -15.15
N ILE A 260 9.23 -14.51 -14.54
CA ILE A 260 8.00 -14.55 -13.76
C ILE A 260 6.89 -13.91 -14.59
N PRO A 261 5.78 -14.61 -14.83
CA PRO A 261 4.63 -14.05 -15.53
C PRO A 261 3.97 -12.98 -14.67
N ILE A 262 3.57 -11.89 -15.32
CA ILE A 262 2.92 -10.73 -14.71
C ILE A 262 1.72 -10.33 -15.54
N SER A 263 0.72 -9.72 -14.89
CA SER A 263 -0.44 -9.15 -15.56
C SER A 263 -0.95 -7.92 -14.81
N GLN A 264 -1.47 -6.95 -15.56
CA GLN A 264 -2.05 -5.73 -14.99
C GLN A 264 -3.23 -5.27 -15.83
N LYS A 265 -4.29 -4.81 -15.14
CA LYS A 265 -5.43 -4.16 -15.77
C LYS A 265 -5.07 -2.70 -16.07
N ILE A 266 -5.39 -2.23 -17.27
CA ILE A 266 -5.27 -0.85 -17.70
C ILE A 266 -6.61 -0.33 -18.23
N ILE A 267 -6.82 0.98 -18.16
CA ILE A 267 -7.98 1.66 -18.74
C ILE A 267 -7.44 2.65 -19.78
N LYS A 268 -7.92 2.56 -21.00
CA LYS A 268 -7.65 3.54 -22.06
C LYS A 268 -8.84 4.48 -22.19
N ASP A 269 -8.62 5.76 -21.91
CA ASP A 269 -9.60 6.85 -22.00
C ASP A 269 -9.69 7.44 -23.42
#